data_ba2852bb9f2844ef46b4550a404c6a74
#
_entry.id   ba2852bb9f2844ef46b4550a404c6a74
#
_cell.length_a   1.000
_cell.length_b   1.000
_cell.length_c   1.000
_cell.angle_alpha   90.00
_cell.angle_beta   90.00
_cell.angle_gamma   90.00
#
_symmetry.space_group_name_H-M   'P 1'
#
loop_
_entity.id
_entity.type
_entity.pdbx_description
1 polymer ?
#
loop_
_entity_poly.entity_id
_entity_poly.type
_entity_poly.pdbx_seq_one_letter_code
_entity_poly.pdbx_strand_id
1 'polypeptide(L)'
;MTAPVLIADELLEVRGQVSPVPRVHYLHHEFEVPDGVTRLKVTLRFHKERRCQLFLSVFGPGGYRGTRMNPGAVGDVGLELAFGEGFASLGALPGAVESGTWRAQIDIESTDEVADYLLTVQAITEHLPAAAPTGPAPTNGRPGAGWYRGELHSHTHHSDGKASAATLAGAARRYGLEFLALTDHFTTSGWSEIVNEAGPDLAVIRSLELTGHRGHANLHGLSGWVDPFVDDPDSAWDINAVARAVHAQGGLFGVNHAFSNSLGWRYHEFDWSLCDVFEIYHHLERPNNAAQLTFWDGLLRAGHRVTGVAGTDSHDPHAGRHRLGQVFTVLGAESLTSEGLLGALRIGCAYVSLGPEMAFTAEAGGRTAGMGEELPLPGPVRLHLGLSRLNFPVRVFMMKNGLYHTHLDLPAGGEDVQIDLEDSEPVPGYYRAEVYARPAQSDFFGGREWQNTLLLSNPIYIGGPA
;
A
#
# COMPACT_ATOMS: atom_id res chain seq x y z
N MET A 1 30.13 4.74 40.22
CA MET A 1 30.19 4.34 38.83
C MET A 1 30.17 5.64 38.02
N THR A 2 31.30 5.99 37.41
CA THR A 2 31.40 7.15 36.51
C THR A 2 30.57 6.82 35.28
N ALA A 3 29.65 7.72 34.87
CA ALA A 3 28.92 7.61 33.62
C ALA A 3 29.92 7.40 32.46
N PRO A 4 29.66 6.53 31.51
CA PRO A 4 30.52 6.36 30.35
C PRO A 4 30.66 7.68 29.62
N VAL A 5 31.89 8.05 29.30
CA VAL A 5 32.19 9.24 28.50
C VAL A 5 31.70 8.91 27.08
N LEU A 6 30.65 9.57 26.64
CA LEU A 6 30.19 9.56 25.25
C LEU A 6 31.23 10.36 24.43
N ILE A 7 31.98 9.66 23.58
CA ILE A 7 32.80 10.29 22.55
C ILE A 7 31.95 10.30 21.30
N ALA A 8 31.50 11.47 20.88
CA ALA A 8 30.80 11.66 19.60
C ALA A 8 31.79 12.38 18.65
N ASP A 9 32.21 11.64 17.61
CA ASP A 9 33.05 12.22 16.57
C ASP A 9 32.14 12.58 15.36
N GLU A 10 32.31 13.79 14.85
CA GLU A 10 31.66 14.24 13.65
C GLU A 10 32.39 13.65 12.42
N LEU A 11 31.67 12.81 11.65
CA LEU A 11 32.21 12.18 10.44
C LEU A 11 31.90 12.99 9.18
N LEU A 12 30.81 13.76 9.20
CA LEU A 12 30.38 14.55 8.06
C LEU A 12 29.53 15.74 8.50
N GLU A 13 29.80 16.93 7.93
CA GLU A 13 28.88 18.08 7.91
C GLU A 13 28.78 18.58 6.47
N VAL A 14 27.57 18.62 5.91
CA VAL A 14 27.30 19.16 4.56
C VAL A 14 26.17 20.16 4.62
N ARG A 15 26.40 21.33 4.01
CA ARG A 15 25.37 22.34 3.74
C ARG A 15 25.07 22.35 2.26
N GLY A 16 23.81 22.31 1.91
CA GLY A 16 23.36 22.29 0.52
C GLY A 16 21.99 22.92 0.39
N GLN A 17 21.43 22.81 -0.81
CA GLN A 17 20.15 23.40 -1.17
C GLN A 17 19.34 22.46 -2.06
N VAL A 18 18.03 22.36 -1.81
CA VAL A 18 17.06 21.74 -2.69
C VAL A 18 16.24 22.81 -3.41
N SER A 19 15.71 22.48 -4.60
CA SER A 19 14.95 23.46 -5.41
C SER A 19 13.72 22.81 -6.06
N PRO A 20 12.70 23.61 -6.45
CA PRO A 20 11.46 23.12 -7.07
C PRO A 20 11.66 22.37 -8.41
N VAL A 21 12.77 22.60 -9.09
CA VAL A 21 13.14 21.91 -10.32
C VAL A 21 14.54 21.31 -10.10
N PRO A 22 14.64 20.24 -9.32
CA PRO A 22 15.94 19.65 -9.06
C PRO A 22 16.49 19.03 -10.37
N ARG A 23 17.79 19.23 -10.61
CA ARG A 23 18.50 18.54 -11.70
C ARG A 23 18.68 17.06 -11.37
N VAL A 24 18.78 16.77 -10.08
CA VAL A 24 18.99 15.44 -9.49
C VAL A 24 18.00 15.29 -8.36
N HIS A 25 17.26 14.18 -8.35
CA HIS A 25 16.30 13.89 -7.28
C HIS A 25 16.94 13.19 -6.07
N TYR A 26 18.14 12.64 -6.21
CA TYR A 26 18.84 11.89 -5.18
C TYR A 26 20.21 12.52 -4.93
N LEU A 27 20.37 13.16 -3.75
CA LEU A 27 21.65 13.76 -3.34
C LEU A 27 22.40 12.75 -2.48
N HIS A 28 23.55 12.28 -2.96
CA HIS A 28 24.39 11.28 -2.30
C HIS A 28 25.55 11.96 -1.54
N HIS A 29 25.73 11.55 -0.28
CA HIS A 29 26.81 12.01 0.58
C HIS A 29 27.52 10.79 1.18
N GLU A 30 28.68 10.44 0.65
CA GLU A 30 29.49 9.36 1.17
C GLU A 30 30.35 9.82 2.35
N PHE A 31 30.60 8.91 3.30
CA PHE A 31 31.44 9.13 4.46
C PHE A 31 32.05 7.81 4.94
N GLU A 32 33.22 7.90 5.59
CA GLU A 32 33.92 6.74 6.15
C GLU A 32 33.58 6.57 7.63
N VAL A 33 33.19 5.34 8.01
CA VAL A 33 32.97 4.96 9.40
C VAL A 33 34.17 4.13 9.86
N PRO A 34 34.90 4.61 10.93
CA PRO A 34 36.06 3.89 11.45
C PRO A 34 35.63 2.65 12.25
N ASP A 35 36.63 1.78 12.50
CA ASP A 35 36.45 0.63 13.39
C ASP A 35 36.06 1.05 14.81
N GLY A 36 35.24 0.24 15.48
CA GLY A 36 34.87 0.42 16.88
C GLY A 36 33.73 1.38 17.15
N VAL A 37 33.11 1.94 16.11
CA VAL A 37 31.86 2.70 16.22
C VAL A 37 30.73 1.75 16.62
N THR A 38 30.00 2.08 17.69
CA THR A 38 28.91 1.24 18.19
C THR A 38 27.52 1.80 17.83
N ARG A 39 27.45 3.11 17.60
CA ARG A 39 26.24 3.79 17.10
C ARG A 39 26.60 4.81 16.04
N LEU A 40 25.73 4.95 15.08
CA LEU A 40 25.79 6.01 14.06
C LEU A 40 24.51 6.83 14.14
N LYS A 41 24.66 8.14 14.06
CA LYS A 41 23.54 9.08 14.03
C LYS A 41 23.67 9.98 12.81
N VAL A 42 22.67 9.96 11.95
CA VAL A 42 22.56 10.81 10.76
C VAL A 42 21.38 11.75 10.94
N THR A 43 21.60 13.04 10.76
CA THR A 43 20.57 14.07 10.96
C THR A 43 20.52 14.99 9.75
N LEU A 44 19.32 15.19 9.20
CA LEU A 44 19.02 16.18 8.18
C LEU A 44 18.13 17.27 8.78
N ARG A 45 18.57 18.52 8.72
CA ARG A 45 17.82 19.68 9.20
C ARG A 45 17.59 20.68 8.09
N PHE A 46 16.36 21.21 7.98
CA PHE A 46 15.99 22.28 7.06
C PHE A 46 14.77 23.02 7.59
N HIS A 47 14.53 24.20 7.05
CA HIS A 47 13.30 24.96 7.30
C HIS A 47 12.46 24.98 6.04
N LYS A 48 11.13 24.81 6.17
CA LYS A 48 10.20 24.92 5.05
C LYS A 48 9.04 25.85 5.34
N GLU A 49 8.76 26.75 4.41
CA GLU A 49 7.61 27.65 4.43
C GLU A 49 6.44 27.13 3.57
N ARG A 50 6.74 26.22 2.65
CA ARG A 50 5.82 25.61 1.72
C ARG A 50 5.97 24.09 1.71
N ARG A 51 5.36 23.45 0.73
CA ARG A 51 5.57 22.03 0.49
C ARG A 51 7.03 21.76 0.12
N CYS A 52 7.68 21.00 0.96
CA CYS A 52 9.02 20.47 0.72
C CYS A 52 9.07 19.09 1.37
N GLN A 53 9.03 18.04 0.55
CA GLN A 53 8.98 16.66 0.98
C GLN A 53 10.29 15.98 0.65
N LEU A 54 11.04 15.65 1.69
CA LEU A 54 12.35 15.02 1.60
C LEU A 54 12.36 13.71 2.39
N PHE A 55 13.13 12.75 1.91
CA PHE A 55 13.51 11.56 2.66
C PHE A 55 14.99 11.60 2.98
N LEU A 56 15.33 11.10 4.13
CA LEU A 56 16.71 10.78 4.51
C LEU A 56 16.85 9.27 4.54
N SER A 57 17.62 8.70 3.61
CA SER A 57 17.92 7.28 3.54
C SER A 57 19.40 7.04 3.87
N VAL A 58 19.70 5.95 4.56
CA VAL A 58 21.09 5.59 4.91
C VAL A 58 21.40 4.16 4.47
N PHE A 59 22.59 4.02 3.88
CA PHE A 59 23.12 2.75 3.40
C PHE A 59 24.51 2.53 4.01
N GLY A 60 24.75 1.33 4.53
CA GLY A 60 26.06 0.89 4.99
C GLY A 60 26.70 -0.06 4.00
N PRO A 61 27.91 -0.61 4.30
CA PRO A 61 28.56 -1.61 3.44
C PRO A 61 27.69 -2.84 3.16
N GLY A 62 26.85 -3.23 4.14
CA GLY A 62 25.87 -4.32 4.01
C GLY A 62 24.54 -3.95 3.33
N GLY A 63 24.38 -2.70 2.84
CA GLY A 63 23.19 -2.21 2.16
C GLY A 63 22.30 -1.31 3.01
N TYR A 64 20.99 -1.35 2.75
CA TYR A 64 19.99 -0.45 3.36
C TYR A 64 19.93 -0.53 4.89
N ARG A 65 19.91 0.63 5.56
CA ARG A 65 19.89 0.76 7.02
C ARG A 65 18.70 1.56 7.56
N GLY A 66 17.94 2.23 6.73
CA GLY A 66 16.72 2.92 7.14
C GLY A 66 16.42 4.16 6.32
N THR A 67 15.16 4.61 6.42
CA THR A 67 14.67 5.85 5.81
C THR A 67 13.78 6.59 6.80
N ARG A 68 13.89 7.92 6.80
CA ARG A 68 13.02 8.83 7.53
C ARG A 68 12.47 9.89 6.60
N MET A 69 11.15 10.09 6.65
CA MET A 69 10.41 11.09 5.89
C MET A 69 10.05 12.28 6.78
N ASN A 70 9.96 13.48 6.24
CA ASN A 70 9.51 14.62 7.02
C ASN A 70 7.98 14.75 7.07
N PRO A 71 7.42 15.22 8.19
CA PRO A 71 5.99 15.47 8.32
C PRO A 71 5.53 16.57 7.35
N GLY A 72 4.24 16.53 6.97
CA GLY A 72 3.64 17.51 6.05
C GLY A 72 3.64 18.96 6.57
N ALA A 73 3.71 19.19 7.89
CA ALA A 73 3.66 20.53 8.50
C ALA A 73 4.84 21.41 8.10
N VAL A 74 4.60 22.72 7.95
CA VAL A 74 5.63 23.74 7.72
C VAL A 74 6.40 24.06 8.99
N GLY A 75 7.58 24.67 8.86
CA GLY A 75 8.47 25.05 9.96
C GLY A 75 9.81 24.34 9.93
N ASP A 76 10.48 24.29 11.09
CA ASP A 76 11.75 23.61 11.24
C ASP A 76 11.55 22.09 11.22
N VAL A 77 12.32 21.42 10.38
CA VAL A 77 12.32 19.96 10.22
C VAL A 77 13.66 19.40 10.67
N GLY A 78 13.60 18.34 11.47
CA GLY A 78 14.75 17.51 11.82
C GLY A 78 14.43 16.04 11.58
N LEU A 79 15.07 15.43 10.57
CA LEU A 79 15.02 14.00 10.35
C LEU A 79 16.24 13.37 11.01
N GLU A 80 16.01 12.31 11.75
CA GLU A 80 17.08 11.60 12.46
C GLU A 80 16.96 10.09 12.21
N LEU A 81 18.05 9.49 11.80
CA LEU A 81 18.26 8.06 11.79
C LEU A 81 19.43 7.72 12.70
N ALA A 82 19.18 6.93 13.73
CA ALA A 82 20.21 6.47 14.65
C ALA A 82 20.09 4.96 14.83
N PHE A 83 21.20 4.25 14.72
CA PHE A 83 21.22 2.80 14.80
C PHE A 83 22.53 2.27 15.38
N GLY A 84 22.44 1.08 15.93
CA GLY A 84 23.50 0.32 16.53
C GLY A 84 22.99 -1.09 16.89
N GLU A 85 23.86 -1.91 17.45
CA GLU A 85 23.46 -3.25 17.90
C GLU A 85 22.37 -3.15 18.99
N GLY A 86 21.19 -3.76 18.71
CA GLY A 86 20.04 -3.74 19.63
C GLY A 86 19.35 -2.37 19.81
N PHE A 87 19.66 -1.39 18.96
CA PHE A 87 19.06 -0.07 19.01
C PHE A 87 18.79 0.49 17.60
N ALA A 88 17.61 1.08 17.42
CA ALA A 88 17.27 1.88 16.24
C ALA A 88 16.26 2.96 16.60
N SER A 89 16.39 4.14 15.98
CA SER A 89 15.33 5.15 15.99
C SER A 89 14.23 4.78 15.00
N LEU A 90 13.11 5.51 15.04
CA LEU A 90 12.05 5.35 14.05
C LEU A 90 12.58 5.52 12.62
N GLY A 91 12.21 4.62 11.73
CA GLY A 91 12.69 4.59 10.36
C GLY A 91 14.01 3.83 10.16
N ALA A 92 14.78 3.59 11.23
CA ALA A 92 16.07 2.91 11.18
C ALA A 92 15.96 1.40 11.49
N LEU A 93 16.88 0.61 10.95
CA LEU A 93 17.01 -0.81 11.23
C LEU A 93 18.14 -1.05 12.25
N PRO A 94 17.86 -1.84 13.32
CA PRO A 94 18.91 -2.20 14.28
C PRO A 94 19.97 -3.10 13.64
N GLY A 95 21.17 -3.10 14.19
CA GLY A 95 22.27 -3.93 13.75
C GLY A 95 23.62 -3.28 14.02
N ALA A 96 24.68 -4.06 14.02
CA ALA A 96 26.03 -3.56 14.20
C ALA A 96 26.37 -2.45 13.17
N VAL A 97 27.18 -1.52 13.58
CA VAL A 97 27.74 -0.48 12.69
C VAL A 97 29.04 -1.03 12.11
N GLU A 98 29.02 -1.34 10.82
CA GLU A 98 30.18 -1.85 10.10
C GLU A 98 31.14 -0.71 9.76
N SER A 99 32.45 -0.94 9.85
CA SER A 99 33.44 0.01 9.34
C SER A 99 33.45 0.02 7.82
N GLY A 100 33.82 1.15 7.23
CA GLY A 100 33.91 1.34 5.77
C GLY A 100 33.08 2.50 5.25
N THR A 101 32.87 2.50 3.95
CA THR A 101 32.13 3.57 3.26
C THR A 101 30.63 3.42 3.43
N TRP A 102 30.01 4.47 3.94
CA TRP A 102 28.57 4.61 4.10
C TRP A 102 28.05 5.74 3.21
N ARG A 103 26.75 5.74 2.95
CA ARG A 103 26.06 6.77 2.16
C ARG A 103 24.83 7.27 2.89
N ALA A 104 24.75 8.58 3.13
CA ALA A 104 23.50 9.27 3.43
C ALA A 104 22.94 9.83 2.11
N GLN A 105 21.67 9.59 1.86
CA GLN A 105 20.97 10.00 0.65
C GLN A 105 19.78 10.88 1.03
N ILE A 106 19.65 12.02 0.33
CA ILE A 106 18.48 12.89 0.45
C ILE A 106 17.67 12.71 -0.83
N ASP A 107 16.45 12.18 -0.69
CA ASP A 107 15.53 12.01 -1.81
C ASP A 107 14.58 13.20 -1.84
N ILE A 108 14.53 13.90 -2.97
CA ILE A 108 13.63 15.05 -3.22
C ILE A 108 12.38 14.50 -3.90
N GLU A 109 11.38 14.13 -3.10
CA GLU A 109 10.11 13.65 -3.64
C GLU A 109 9.33 14.80 -4.29
N SER A 110 9.20 15.92 -3.58
CA SER A 110 8.59 17.16 -4.13
C SER A 110 8.96 18.38 -3.30
N THR A 111 9.15 19.52 -3.97
CA THR A 111 9.30 20.81 -3.29
C THR A 111 8.73 21.93 -4.14
N ASP A 112 8.05 22.90 -3.49
CA ASP A 112 7.50 24.13 -4.10
C ASP A 112 8.37 25.35 -3.78
N GLU A 113 9.51 25.13 -3.10
CA GLU A 113 10.42 26.20 -2.66
C GLU A 113 11.88 25.78 -2.74
N VAL A 114 12.76 26.77 -2.62
CA VAL A 114 14.17 26.51 -2.39
C VAL A 114 14.39 26.43 -0.89
N ALA A 115 14.98 25.34 -0.41
CA ALA A 115 15.26 25.14 1.01
C ALA A 115 16.73 24.77 1.24
N ASP A 116 17.37 25.49 2.16
CA ASP A 116 18.71 25.16 2.62
C ASP A 116 18.65 23.99 3.61
N TYR A 117 19.58 23.06 3.50
CA TYR A 117 19.69 21.93 4.43
C TYR A 117 21.07 21.82 5.08
N LEU A 118 21.07 21.22 6.26
CA LEU A 118 22.26 20.77 6.97
C LEU A 118 22.16 19.27 7.22
N LEU A 119 23.09 18.50 6.64
CA LEU A 119 23.27 17.08 6.89
C LEU A 119 24.46 16.89 7.82
N THR A 120 24.29 16.15 8.91
CA THR A 120 25.38 15.81 9.84
C THR A 120 25.40 14.31 10.11
N VAL A 121 26.60 13.75 10.24
CA VAL A 121 26.83 12.36 10.64
C VAL A 121 27.73 12.33 11.86
N GLN A 122 27.30 11.65 12.90
CA GLN A 122 28.03 11.49 14.14
C GLN A 122 28.25 10.01 14.45
N ALA A 123 29.50 9.64 14.68
CA ALA A 123 29.88 8.34 15.23
C ALA A 123 29.89 8.40 16.76
N ILE A 124 29.34 7.39 17.41
CA ILE A 124 29.31 7.30 18.86
C ILE A 124 29.94 5.96 19.26
N THR A 125 30.96 6.05 20.15
CA THR A 125 31.54 4.87 20.76
C THR A 125 31.01 4.75 22.18
N GLU A 126 30.17 3.78 22.43
CA GLU A 126 29.51 3.55 23.72
C GLU A 126 29.48 2.03 23.97
N HIS A 127 29.69 1.63 25.23
CA HIS A 127 29.48 0.21 25.58
C HIS A 127 27.97 -0.04 25.74
N LEU A 128 27.37 -0.74 24.78
CA LEU A 128 25.96 -1.10 24.80
C LEU A 128 25.74 -2.39 25.55
N PRO A 129 24.69 -2.50 26.39
CA PRO A 129 24.27 -3.78 26.91
C PRO A 129 23.80 -4.68 25.75
N ALA A 130 24.07 -5.98 25.85
CA ALA A 130 23.56 -6.94 24.87
C ALA A 130 22.02 -6.81 24.72
N ALA A 131 21.54 -6.89 23.49
CA ALA A 131 20.10 -6.88 23.21
C ALA A 131 19.42 -8.02 23.95
N ALA A 132 18.28 -7.76 24.57
CA ALA A 132 17.47 -8.81 25.17
C ALA A 132 16.98 -9.78 24.07
N PRO A 133 16.95 -11.09 24.33
CA PRO A 133 16.43 -12.06 23.36
C PRO A 133 14.96 -11.74 23.06
N THR A 134 14.62 -11.65 21.78
CA THR A 134 13.23 -11.49 21.33
C THR A 134 12.45 -12.77 21.65
N GLY A 135 11.25 -12.62 22.22
CA GLY A 135 10.33 -13.75 22.43
C GLY A 135 9.93 -14.42 21.11
N PRO A 136 9.24 -15.58 21.17
CA PRO A 136 8.71 -16.21 19.97
C PRO A 136 7.77 -15.25 19.26
N ALA A 137 7.83 -15.21 17.91
CA ALA A 137 6.93 -14.43 17.10
C ALA A 137 5.46 -14.81 17.41
N PRO A 138 4.53 -13.85 17.53
CA PRO A 138 3.12 -14.15 17.76
C PRO A 138 2.51 -14.91 16.58
N THR A 139 1.39 -15.59 16.84
CA THR A 139 0.60 -16.22 15.77
C THR A 139 0.03 -15.13 14.87
N ASN A 140 0.34 -15.20 13.57
CA ASN A 140 -0.16 -14.25 12.58
C ASN A 140 -1.40 -14.80 11.88
N GLY A 141 -2.59 -14.52 12.44
CA GLY A 141 -3.87 -14.95 11.91
C GLY A 141 -4.31 -16.34 12.38
N ARG A 142 -5.23 -16.97 11.62
CA ARG A 142 -5.83 -18.27 11.92
C ARG A 142 -6.13 -19.08 10.64
N PRO A 143 -6.21 -20.42 10.72
CA PRO A 143 -6.69 -21.25 9.61
C PRO A 143 -8.21 -21.06 9.38
N GLY A 144 -8.67 -21.53 8.23
CA GLY A 144 -10.07 -21.55 7.81
C GLY A 144 -10.32 -20.65 6.61
N ALA A 145 -11.11 -21.17 5.65
CA ALA A 145 -11.53 -20.39 4.51
C ALA A 145 -12.65 -19.40 4.91
N GLY A 146 -12.61 -18.19 4.32
CA GLY A 146 -13.61 -17.16 4.60
C GLY A 146 -13.40 -15.88 3.82
N TRP A 147 -14.35 -14.97 4.00
CA TRP A 147 -14.24 -13.61 3.51
C TRP A 147 -13.77 -12.70 4.63
N TYR A 148 -12.58 -12.10 4.45
CA TYR A 148 -11.90 -11.29 5.45
C TYR A 148 -11.79 -9.85 4.97
N ARG A 149 -12.18 -8.89 5.80
CA ARG A 149 -12.07 -7.46 5.48
C ARG A 149 -10.83 -6.85 6.10
N GLY A 150 -10.15 -5.99 5.36
CA GLY A 150 -8.94 -5.36 5.88
C GLY A 150 -8.44 -4.19 5.06
N GLU A 151 -7.32 -3.68 5.50
CA GLU A 151 -6.64 -2.51 4.97
C GLU A 151 -5.35 -2.90 4.26
N LEU A 152 -5.14 -2.36 3.08
CA LEU A 152 -3.95 -2.61 2.27
C LEU A 152 -3.03 -1.39 2.14
N HIS A 153 -3.41 -0.21 2.72
CA HIS A 153 -2.64 1.02 2.61
C HIS A 153 -2.73 1.84 3.90
N SER A 154 -1.73 1.71 4.76
CA SER A 154 -1.71 2.40 6.06
C SER A 154 -0.30 2.68 6.58
N HIS A 155 -0.15 3.78 7.33
CA HIS A 155 1.11 4.33 7.78
C HIS A 155 1.20 4.45 9.29
N THR A 156 2.42 4.30 9.82
CA THR A 156 2.75 4.54 11.22
C THR A 156 3.76 5.67 11.37
N HIS A 157 4.14 5.93 12.62
CA HIS A 157 5.17 6.90 12.95
C HIS A 157 6.60 6.49 12.47
N HIS A 158 6.74 5.28 11.91
CA HIS A 158 8.00 4.87 11.25
C HIS A 158 8.23 5.63 9.95
N SER A 159 7.18 6.11 9.29
CA SER A 159 7.23 7.09 8.20
C SER A 159 6.63 8.43 8.64
N ASP A 160 5.47 8.80 8.20
CA ASP A 160 4.80 10.08 8.47
C ASP A 160 3.39 9.92 9.08
N GLY A 161 2.96 8.69 9.33
CA GLY A 161 1.76 8.43 10.10
C GLY A 161 1.92 8.85 11.57
N LYS A 162 0.80 9.13 12.25
CA LYS A 162 0.79 9.59 13.64
C LYS A 162 0.73 8.47 14.66
N ALA A 163 0.27 7.30 14.25
CA ALA A 163 0.01 6.18 15.13
C ALA A 163 1.24 5.27 15.28
N SER A 164 1.43 4.69 16.46
CA SER A 164 2.29 3.52 16.63
C SER A 164 1.66 2.28 15.99
N ALA A 165 2.45 1.23 15.77
CA ALA A 165 1.95 -0.06 15.30
C ALA A 165 0.81 -0.60 16.20
N ALA A 166 0.97 -0.53 17.51
CA ALA A 166 -0.06 -0.94 18.47
C ALA A 166 -1.36 -0.12 18.34
N THR A 167 -1.25 1.20 18.16
CA THR A 167 -2.42 2.07 17.96
C THR A 167 -3.13 1.75 16.66
N LEU A 168 -2.38 1.52 15.58
CA LEU A 168 -2.92 1.17 14.27
C LEU A 168 -3.64 -0.18 14.32
N ALA A 169 -3.03 -1.22 14.90
CA ALA A 169 -3.62 -2.54 15.07
C ALA A 169 -4.87 -2.49 15.97
N GLY A 170 -4.85 -1.72 17.06
CA GLY A 170 -6.00 -1.49 17.94
C GLY A 170 -7.15 -0.81 17.19
N ALA A 171 -6.86 0.14 16.31
CA ALA A 171 -7.86 0.78 15.46
C ALA A 171 -8.43 -0.19 14.42
N ALA A 172 -7.60 -1.03 13.79
CA ALA A 172 -8.06 -2.06 12.86
C ALA A 172 -9.10 -2.97 13.52
N ARG A 173 -8.80 -3.51 14.70
CA ARG A 173 -9.73 -4.34 15.48
C ARG A 173 -11.02 -3.58 15.84
N ARG A 174 -10.89 -2.32 16.29
CA ARG A 174 -12.04 -1.47 16.65
C ARG A 174 -12.99 -1.25 15.48
N TYR A 175 -12.46 -1.13 14.26
CA TYR A 175 -13.27 -0.94 13.04
C TYR A 175 -13.64 -2.26 12.35
N GLY A 176 -13.36 -3.39 13.01
CA GLY A 176 -13.72 -4.72 12.54
C GLY A 176 -12.94 -5.19 11.33
N LEU A 177 -11.72 -4.69 11.15
CA LEU A 177 -10.78 -5.20 10.17
C LEU A 177 -10.07 -6.43 10.72
N GLU A 178 -9.88 -7.45 9.89
CA GLU A 178 -9.30 -8.73 10.25
C GLU A 178 -7.89 -8.90 9.67
N PHE A 179 -7.49 -8.04 8.72
CA PHE A 179 -6.12 -7.97 8.26
C PHE A 179 -5.67 -6.53 8.03
N LEU A 180 -4.35 -6.34 8.07
CA LEU A 180 -3.70 -5.04 7.94
C LEU A 180 -2.36 -5.21 7.20
N ALA A 181 -2.16 -4.45 6.13
CA ALA A 181 -0.86 -4.25 5.51
C ALA A 181 -0.23 -2.95 6.04
N LEU A 182 0.96 -3.06 6.61
CA LEU A 182 1.74 -1.88 6.98
C LEU A 182 2.59 -1.45 5.78
N THR A 183 2.30 -0.26 5.26
CA THR A 183 2.91 0.29 4.05
C THR A 183 3.66 1.60 4.32
N ASP A 184 4.42 1.67 5.42
CA ASP A 184 5.25 2.83 5.73
C ASP A 184 6.13 3.22 4.55
N HIS A 185 6.21 4.52 4.26
CA HIS A 185 6.96 5.05 3.14
C HIS A 185 8.44 4.68 3.24
N PHE A 186 8.90 3.96 2.23
CA PHE A 186 10.32 3.67 2.00
C PHE A 186 11.04 3.02 3.19
N THR A 187 10.32 2.39 4.14
CA THR A 187 10.95 1.76 5.30
C THR A 187 10.30 0.44 5.70
N THR A 188 11.12 -0.47 6.19
CA THR A 188 10.71 -1.76 6.76
C THR A 188 10.80 -1.77 8.29
N SER A 189 11.19 -0.65 8.91
CA SER A 189 11.51 -0.57 10.34
C SER A 189 10.31 -0.83 11.26
N GLY A 190 9.07 -0.58 10.79
CA GLY A 190 7.84 -0.86 11.52
C GLY A 190 7.42 -2.34 11.54
N TRP A 191 8.04 -3.20 10.71
CA TRP A 191 7.56 -4.57 10.53
C TRP A 191 7.63 -5.43 11.81
N SER A 192 8.68 -5.30 12.59
CA SER A 192 8.80 -6.05 13.84
C SER A 192 7.74 -5.64 14.86
N GLU A 193 7.42 -4.35 14.94
CA GLU A 193 6.40 -3.84 15.85
C GLU A 193 5.00 -4.31 15.42
N ILE A 194 4.63 -4.14 14.15
CA ILE A 194 3.29 -4.50 13.69
C ILE A 194 3.07 -6.02 13.70
N VAL A 195 4.08 -6.83 13.42
CA VAL A 195 3.99 -8.30 13.52
C VAL A 195 3.76 -8.74 14.97
N ASN A 196 4.30 -8.01 15.96
CA ASN A 196 4.04 -8.30 17.38
C ASN A 196 2.58 -8.00 17.79
N GLU A 197 1.88 -7.19 17.02
CA GLU A 197 0.44 -6.91 17.21
C GLU A 197 -0.47 -7.93 16.51
N ALA A 198 0.07 -8.85 15.70
CA ALA A 198 -0.71 -9.87 15.04
C ALA A 198 -1.35 -10.84 16.06
N GLY A 199 -2.45 -11.46 15.66
CA GLY A 199 -3.18 -12.42 16.48
C GLY A 199 -4.17 -13.25 15.66
N PRO A 200 -4.91 -14.16 16.26
CA PRO A 200 -5.89 -14.98 15.55
C PRO A 200 -7.05 -14.16 14.97
N ASP A 201 -7.23 -12.93 15.44
CA ASP A 201 -8.27 -11.99 15.02
C ASP A 201 -7.76 -10.92 14.03
N LEU A 202 -6.44 -10.75 13.91
CA LEU A 202 -5.82 -9.78 13.02
C LEU A 202 -4.57 -10.36 12.38
N ALA A 203 -4.61 -10.64 11.08
CA ALA A 203 -3.44 -10.98 10.30
C ALA A 203 -2.71 -9.72 9.81
N VAL A 204 -1.38 -9.77 9.82
CA VAL A 204 -0.54 -8.66 9.37
C VAL A 204 0.25 -9.08 8.13
N ILE A 205 0.22 -8.25 7.10
CA ILE A 205 1.01 -8.39 5.87
C ILE A 205 2.17 -7.40 5.94
N ARG A 206 3.42 -7.90 5.91
CA ARG A 206 4.60 -7.05 5.78
C ARG A 206 4.61 -6.41 4.40
N SER A 207 4.56 -5.09 4.37
CA SER A 207 4.50 -4.33 3.13
C SER A 207 5.30 -3.04 3.29
N LEU A 208 5.55 -2.33 2.22
CA LEU A 208 6.04 -0.96 2.25
C LEU A 208 5.46 -0.20 1.06
N GLU A 209 5.32 1.10 1.19
CA GLU A 209 5.03 1.96 0.06
C GLU A 209 6.33 2.50 -0.53
N LEU A 210 6.61 2.10 -1.76
CA LEU A 210 7.66 2.68 -2.57
C LEU A 210 7.19 4.06 -3.06
N THR A 211 7.80 5.12 -2.54
CA THR A 211 7.33 6.49 -2.72
C THR A 211 8.36 7.32 -3.47
N GLY A 212 8.00 7.80 -4.64
CA GLY A 212 8.90 8.60 -5.46
C GLY A 212 8.17 9.70 -6.24
N HIS A 213 8.93 10.65 -6.75
CA HIS A 213 8.41 11.80 -7.52
C HIS A 213 7.61 11.43 -8.78
N ARG A 214 7.68 10.18 -9.23
CA ARG A 214 6.95 9.67 -10.41
C ARG A 214 5.73 8.81 -10.08
N GLY A 215 5.38 8.64 -8.79
CA GLY A 215 4.25 7.85 -8.33
C GLY A 215 4.62 6.86 -7.25
N HIS A 216 3.61 6.25 -6.66
CA HIS A 216 3.77 5.35 -5.52
C HIS A 216 3.26 3.94 -5.82
N ALA A 217 3.87 2.96 -5.15
CA ALA A 217 3.49 1.55 -5.26
C ALA A 217 3.57 0.84 -3.91
N ASN A 218 2.55 0.08 -3.56
CA ASN A 218 2.58 -0.82 -2.42
C ASN A 218 3.23 -2.15 -2.82
N LEU A 219 4.24 -2.54 -2.07
CA LEU A 219 4.93 -3.81 -2.21
C LEU A 219 4.48 -4.72 -1.08
N HIS A 220 3.60 -5.68 -1.38
CA HIS A 220 2.99 -6.54 -0.36
C HIS A 220 3.70 -7.88 -0.21
N GLY A 221 3.76 -8.41 1.00
CA GLY A 221 4.26 -9.75 1.28
C GLY A 221 5.77 -9.90 1.20
N LEU A 222 6.52 -8.82 1.45
CA LEU A 222 7.97 -8.83 1.37
C LEU A 222 8.62 -9.61 2.51
N SER A 223 9.74 -10.26 2.21
CA SER A 223 10.63 -10.87 3.20
C SER A 223 11.78 -9.95 3.65
N GLY A 224 12.15 -8.97 2.82
CA GLY A 224 13.22 -8.01 3.05
C GLY A 224 13.09 -6.77 2.17
N TRP A 225 14.03 -5.86 2.32
CA TRP A 225 14.13 -4.65 1.51
C TRP A 225 14.24 -4.98 0.01
N VAL A 226 13.60 -4.17 -0.80
CA VAL A 226 13.78 -4.13 -2.26
C VAL A 226 14.45 -2.82 -2.60
N ASP A 227 15.66 -2.88 -3.16
CA ASP A 227 16.41 -1.69 -3.55
C ASP A 227 15.89 -1.18 -4.91
N PRO A 228 15.29 0.02 -4.96
CA PRO A 228 14.83 0.61 -6.21
C PRO A 228 15.92 1.38 -6.94
N PHE A 229 17.04 1.67 -6.27
CA PHE A 229 18.10 2.50 -6.81
C PHE A 229 18.95 1.67 -7.78
N VAL A 230 19.19 2.21 -8.96
CA VAL A 230 20.17 1.69 -9.89
C VAL A 230 21.51 2.37 -9.62
N ASP A 231 22.62 1.83 -10.17
CA ASP A 231 23.97 2.33 -9.95
C ASP A 231 24.21 3.78 -10.47
N ASP A 232 23.24 4.34 -11.20
CA ASP A 232 23.26 5.71 -11.66
C ASP A 232 22.42 6.62 -10.76
N PRO A 233 23.03 7.52 -9.97
CA PRO A 233 22.31 8.41 -9.05
C PRO A 233 21.42 9.45 -9.76
N ASP A 234 21.64 9.68 -11.07
CA ASP A 234 20.84 10.60 -11.87
C ASP A 234 19.66 9.89 -12.56
N SER A 235 19.63 8.56 -12.52
CA SER A 235 18.58 7.80 -13.18
C SER A 235 17.34 7.66 -12.29
N ALA A 236 16.18 7.70 -12.93
CA ALA A 236 14.95 7.21 -12.35
C ALA A 236 15.08 5.72 -12.03
N TRP A 237 14.33 5.24 -11.04
CA TRP A 237 14.28 3.81 -10.72
C TRP A 237 13.92 2.99 -11.98
N ASP A 238 14.53 1.83 -12.14
CA ASP A 238 13.98 0.82 -13.03
C ASP A 238 12.78 0.14 -12.33
N ILE A 239 11.61 0.73 -12.48
CA ILE A 239 10.40 0.28 -11.82
C ILE A 239 10.01 -1.15 -12.20
N ASN A 240 10.36 -1.58 -13.42
CA ASN A 240 10.13 -2.95 -13.86
C ASN A 240 11.08 -3.94 -13.17
N ALA A 241 12.33 -3.55 -12.92
CA ALA A 241 13.27 -4.35 -12.13
C ALA A 241 12.81 -4.45 -10.67
N VAL A 242 12.30 -3.37 -10.10
CA VAL A 242 11.69 -3.37 -8.76
C VAL A 242 10.53 -4.36 -8.68
N ALA A 243 9.57 -4.31 -9.62
CA ALA A 243 8.44 -5.23 -9.63
C ALA A 243 8.90 -6.70 -9.72
N ARG A 244 9.88 -6.99 -10.59
CA ARG A 244 10.49 -8.34 -10.67
C ARG A 244 11.18 -8.76 -9.37
N ALA A 245 11.86 -7.84 -8.68
CA ALA A 245 12.49 -8.14 -7.39
C ALA A 245 11.46 -8.42 -6.29
N VAL A 246 10.30 -7.75 -6.31
CA VAL A 246 9.16 -8.06 -5.45
C VAL A 246 8.64 -9.48 -5.72
N HIS A 247 8.42 -9.82 -7.00
CA HIS A 247 7.99 -11.17 -7.40
C HIS A 247 9.00 -12.26 -7.01
N ALA A 248 10.31 -11.97 -7.10
CA ALA A 248 11.36 -12.90 -6.68
C ALA A 248 11.31 -13.22 -5.17
N GLN A 249 10.74 -12.34 -4.35
CA GLN A 249 10.46 -12.59 -2.93
C GLN A 249 9.10 -13.29 -2.70
N GLY A 250 8.32 -13.57 -3.75
CA GLY A 250 6.95 -14.08 -3.65
C GLY A 250 5.92 -13.00 -3.26
N GLY A 251 6.32 -11.73 -3.29
CA GLY A 251 5.46 -10.58 -3.03
C GLY A 251 4.57 -10.18 -4.20
N LEU A 252 3.77 -9.13 -4.01
CA LEU A 252 2.88 -8.54 -5.01
C LEU A 252 3.20 -7.06 -5.18
N PHE A 253 3.25 -6.61 -6.43
CA PHE A 253 3.45 -5.21 -6.79
C PHE A 253 2.12 -4.53 -7.06
N GLY A 254 1.80 -3.47 -6.29
CA GLY A 254 0.54 -2.74 -6.39
C GLY A 254 0.74 -1.26 -6.73
N VAL A 255 0.02 -0.73 -7.71
CA VAL A 255 0.05 0.70 -8.05
C VAL A 255 -0.99 1.44 -7.24
N ASN A 256 -0.56 2.48 -6.50
CA ASN A 256 -1.40 3.28 -5.60
C ASN A 256 -1.93 4.52 -6.30
N HIS A 257 -3.14 4.98 -5.92
CA HIS A 257 -3.73 6.30 -6.23
C HIS A 257 -3.21 6.94 -7.53
N ALA A 258 -3.20 6.15 -8.62
CA ALA A 258 -2.51 6.45 -9.90
C ALA A 258 -2.92 7.80 -10.55
N PHE A 259 -4.08 8.34 -10.20
CA PHE A 259 -4.62 9.60 -10.72
C PHE A 259 -4.65 10.73 -9.67
N SER A 260 -4.00 10.55 -8.52
CA SER A 260 -3.79 11.66 -7.57
C SER A 260 -2.93 12.75 -8.20
N ASN A 261 -3.24 14.02 -7.91
CA ASN A 261 -2.65 15.19 -8.57
C ASN A 261 -1.12 15.15 -8.65
N SER A 262 -0.44 15.31 -7.51
CA SER A 262 1.03 15.37 -7.46
C SER A 262 1.68 14.01 -7.25
N LEU A 263 0.93 13.02 -6.75
CA LEU A 263 1.40 11.68 -6.36
C LEU A 263 1.02 10.60 -7.38
N GLY A 264 0.38 10.99 -8.50
CA GLY A 264 -0.10 10.07 -9.52
C GLY A 264 1.03 9.36 -10.27
N TRP A 265 0.68 8.21 -10.83
CA TRP A 265 1.60 7.32 -11.54
C TRP A 265 2.09 7.92 -12.86
N ARG A 266 3.41 8.05 -13.04
CA ARG A 266 4.08 8.67 -14.20
C ARG A 266 5.16 7.78 -14.81
N TYR A 267 5.21 6.51 -14.46
CA TYR A 267 6.10 5.53 -15.08
C TYR A 267 5.46 5.02 -16.36
N HIS A 268 5.63 5.77 -17.45
CA HIS A 268 5.04 5.44 -18.78
C HIS A 268 5.64 4.17 -19.38
N GLU A 269 6.86 3.81 -18.97
CA GLU A 269 7.59 2.61 -19.37
C GLU A 269 7.20 1.36 -18.57
N PHE A 270 6.32 1.49 -17.58
CA PHE A 270 5.95 0.37 -16.73
C PHE A 270 5.22 -0.73 -17.51
N ASP A 271 5.71 -1.96 -17.38
CA ASP A 271 5.09 -3.16 -17.93
C ASP A 271 3.94 -3.60 -17.03
N TRP A 272 2.71 -3.32 -17.46
CA TRP A 272 1.50 -3.63 -16.71
C TRP A 272 1.26 -5.13 -16.47
N SER A 273 1.99 -6.02 -17.15
CA SER A 273 1.97 -7.45 -16.83
C SER A 273 2.66 -7.78 -15.49
N LEU A 274 3.41 -6.84 -14.94
CA LEU A 274 4.06 -6.92 -13.63
C LEU A 274 3.20 -6.33 -12.50
N CYS A 275 2.05 -5.73 -12.81
CA CYS A 275 1.12 -5.19 -11.82
C CYS A 275 0.18 -6.29 -11.34
N ASP A 276 0.26 -6.66 -10.07
CA ASP A 276 -0.64 -7.64 -9.46
C ASP A 276 -1.90 -6.99 -8.89
N VAL A 277 -1.73 -5.78 -8.32
CA VAL A 277 -2.75 -5.08 -7.53
C VAL A 277 -2.86 -3.64 -7.99
N PHE A 278 -4.06 -3.09 -8.07
CA PHE A 278 -4.29 -1.70 -8.44
C PHE A 278 -5.34 -1.06 -7.52
N GLU A 279 -5.04 0.07 -6.92
CA GLU A 279 -6.01 0.82 -6.13
C GLU A 279 -7.08 1.42 -7.04
N ILE A 280 -8.22 0.74 -7.15
CA ILE A 280 -9.39 1.25 -7.87
C ILE A 280 -10.22 2.22 -7.04
N TYR A 281 -10.03 2.20 -5.72
CA TYR A 281 -10.69 3.09 -4.78
C TYR A 281 -9.73 3.51 -3.67
N HIS A 282 -9.33 4.78 -3.72
CA HIS A 282 -8.42 5.38 -2.75
C HIS A 282 -9.20 6.32 -1.83
N HIS A 283 -9.31 5.98 -0.56
CA HIS A 283 -10.13 6.66 0.46
C HIS A 283 -11.40 7.32 -0.15
N LEU A 284 -11.71 8.57 0.16
CA LEU A 284 -12.87 9.29 -0.38
C LEU A 284 -12.52 10.29 -1.52
N GLU A 285 -11.42 10.09 -2.24
CA GLU A 285 -11.03 10.90 -3.43
C GLU A 285 -11.85 10.58 -4.68
N ARG A 286 -13.09 10.91 -4.66
CA ARG A 286 -14.12 10.51 -5.62
C ARG A 286 -13.82 10.76 -7.09
N PRO A 287 -13.30 11.94 -7.53
CA PRO A 287 -12.98 12.17 -8.95
C PRO A 287 -11.87 11.24 -9.45
N ASN A 288 -10.85 11.04 -8.62
CA ASN A 288 -9.69 10.21 -8.96
C ASN A 288 -10.08 8.73 -9.01
N ASN A 289 -10.97 8.28 -8.10
CA ASN A 289 -11.50 6.91 -8.11
C ASN A 289 -12.22 6.56 -9.41
N ALA A 290 -12.95 7.52 -10.00
CA ALA A 290 -13.57 7.31 -11.30
C ALA A 290 -12.53 7.06 -12.41
N ALA A 291 -11.45 7.84 -12.42
CA ALA A 291 -10.35 7.67 -13.38
C ALA A 291 -9.61 6.34 -13.13
N GLN A 292 -9.34 6.00 -11.87
CA GLN A 292 -8.69 4.75 -11.47
C GLN A 292 -9.49 3.53 -11.94
N LEU A 293 -10.78 3.49 -11.66
CA LEU A 293 -11.66 2.39 -12.09
C LEU A 293 -11.75 2.28 -13.62
N THR A 294 -11.82 3.42 -14.32
CA THR A 294 -11.85 3.44 -15.79
C THR A 294 -10.55 2.92 -16.40
N PHE A 295 -9.42 3.30 -15.83
CA PHE A 295 -8.11 2.84 -16.27
C PHE A 295 -7.93 1.34 -16.01
N TRP A 296 -8.30 0.87 -14.82
CA TRP A 296 -8.28 -0.55 -14.46
C TRP A 296 -9.14 -1.39 -15.42
N ASP A 297 -10.36 -0.95 -15.76
CA ASP A 297 -11.17 -1.59 -16.83
C ASP A 297 -10.41 -1.64 -18.17
N GLY A 298 -9.61 -0.63 -18.46
CA GLY A 298 -8.73 -0.62 -19.62
C GLY A 298 -7.66 -1.72 -19.58
N LEU A 299 -7.03 -1.93 -18.43
CA LEU A 299 -6.06 -3.00 -18.19
C LEU A 299 -6.70 -4.38 -18.36
N LEU A 300 -7.87 -4.59 -17.75
CA LEU A 300 -8.61 -5.85 -17.88
C LEU A 300 -8.98 -6.16 -19.33
N ARG A 301 -9.44 -5.16 -20.10
CA ARG A 301 -9.73 -5.30 -21.54
C ARG A 301 -8.49 -5.57 -22.39
N ALA A 302 -7.33 -5.09 -21.97
CA ALA A 302 -6.05 -5.39 -22.59
C ALA A 302 -5.55 -6.81 -22.28
N GLY A 303 -6.27 -7.55 -21.41
CA GLY A 303 -5.92 -8.92 -21.02
C GLY A 303 -5.06 -9.05 -19.78
N HIS A 304 -4.77 -7.93 -19.09
CA HIS A 304 -4.05 -8.00 -17.81
C HIS A 304 -4.98 -8.48 -16.70
N ARG A 305 -4.48 -9.36 -15.84
CA ARG A 305 -5.21 -9.86 -14.67
C ARG A 305 -4.71 -9.14 -13.42
N VAL A 306 -5.21 -7.94 -13.22
CA VAL A 306 -4.83 -7.05 -12.11
C VAL A 306 -5.97 -7.00 -11.11
N THR A 307 -5.69 -7.29 -9.84
CA THR A 307 -6.69 -7.27 -8.78
C THR A 307 -6.98 -5.83 -8.34
N GLY A 308 -8.25 -5.43 -8.47
CA GLY A 308 -8.73 -4.13 -7.99
C GLY A 308 -8.94 -4.15 -6.48
N VAL A 309 -8.35 -3.20 -5.78
CA VAL A 309 -8.41 -3.07 -4.31
C VAL A 309 -8.76 -1.65 -3.87
N ALA A 310 -9.01 -1.49 -2.57
CA ALA A 310 -9.11 -0.21 -1.91
C ALA A 310 -8.02 -0.05 -0.86
N GLY A 311 -7.63 1.19 -0.62
CA GLY A 311 -6.80 1.61 0.50
C GLY A 311 -7.25 2.93 1.08
N THR A 312 -7.09 3.13 2.39
CA THR A 312 -7.41 4.41 3.04
C THR A 312 -6.25 5.38 3.03
N ASP A 313 -5.03 4.90 2.82
CA ASP A 313 -3.81 5.71 2.96
C ASP A 313 -3.80 6.41 4.34
N SER A 314 -4.04 5.61 5.38
CA SER A 314 -4.33 6.12 6.72
C SER A 314 -3.07 6.59 7.42
N HIS A 315 -2.95 7.90 7.63
CA HIS A 315 -1.89 8.53 8.42
C HIS A 315 -2.33 8.86 9.86
N ASP A 316 -3.64 8.86 10.10
CA ASP A 316 -4.25 8.96 11.42
C ASP A 316 -5.46 8.02 11.47
N PRO A 317 -5.36 6.85 12.14
CA PRO A 317 -6.38 5.82 12.04
C PRO A 317 -7.74 6.25 12.62
N HIS A 318 -7.80 7.35 13.34
CA HIS A 318 -9.02 7.83 14.01
C HIS A 318 -9.61 9.10 13.37
N ALA A 319 -8.90 9.79 12.50
CA ALA A 319 -9.29 11.13 12.08
C ALA A 319 -9.31 11.32 10.55
N GLY A 320 -10.12 12.30 10.14
CA GLY A 320 -10.17 12.79 8.77
C GLY A 320 -10.81 11.85 7.76
N ARG A 321 -10.59 12.16 6.48
CA ARG A 321 -11.10 11.39 5.34
C ARG A 321 -10.31 10.10 5.08
N HIS A 322 -9.11 9.99 5.64
CA HIS A 322 -8.25 8.81 5.60
C HIS A 322 -8.38 7.92 6.84
N ARG A 323 -9.49 8.06 7.58
CA ARG A 323 -9.75 7.23 8.75
C ARG A 323 -9.84 5.76 8.37
N LEU A 324 -9.13 4.92 9.11
CA LEU A 324 -9.10 3.47 8.89
C LEU A 324 -10.53 2.87 8.88
N GLY A 325 -10.79 1.94 7.98
CA GLY A 325 -12.08 1.25 7.89
C GLY A 325 -13.23 2.04 7.26
N GLN A 326 -12.99 3.20 6.63
CA GLN A 326 -14.01 3.91 5.84
C GLN A 326 -14.30 3.23 4.50
N VAL A 327 -13.28 2.67 3.91
CA VAL A 327 -13.30 1.77 2.78
C VAL A 327 -12.34 0.64 3.10
N PHE A 328 -12.59 -0.55 2.61
CA PHE A 328 -11.74 -1.70 2.84
C PHE A 328 -11.83 -2.69 1.68
N THR A 329 -10.79 -3.48 1.53
CA THR A 329 -10.78 -4.63 0.65
C THR A 329 -11.26 -5.85 1.40
N VAL A 330 -12.14 -6.65 0.78
CA VAL A 330 -12.58 -7.93 1.30
C VAL A 330 -11.99 -9.03 0.43
N LEU A 331 -11.30 -9.99 1.06
CA LEU A 331 -10.59 -11.08 0.40
C LEU A 331 -11.24 -12.42 0.72
N GLY A 332 -11.57 -13.20 -0.31
CA GLY A 332 -11.97 -14.59 -0.20
C GLY A 332 -10.72 -15.47 -0.11
N ALA A 333 -10.28 -15.80 1.09
CA ALA A 333 -9.02 -16.49 1.31
C ALA A 333 -9.20 -17.85 2.00
N GLU A 334 -8.29 -18.78 1.75
CA GLU A 334 -8.30 -20.11 2.38
C GLU A 334 -7.97 -20.07 3.87
N SER A 335 -7.33 -19.00 4.32
CA SER A 335 -7.02 -18.73 5.72
C SER A 335 -6.86 -17.24 5.97
N LEU A 336 -7.12 -16.82 7.21
CA LEU A 336 -6.72 -15.50 7.69
C LEU A 336 -5.25 -15.52 8.08
N THR A 337 -4.38 -15.63 7.10
CA THR A 337 -2.92 -15.55 7.25
C THR A 337 -2.34 -14.70 6.15
N SER A 338 -1.14 -14.15 6.33
CA SER A 338 -0.48 -13.38 5.28
C SER A 338 -0.42 -14.15 3.95
N GLU A 339 -0.09 -15.44 4.00
CA GLU A 339 -0.01 -16.30 2.80
C GLU A 339 -1.38 -16.48 2.13
N GLY A 340 -2.42 -16.83 2.91
CA GLY A 340 -3.78 -17.00 2.38
C GLY A 340 -4.34 -15.71 1.76
N LEU A 341 -4.11 -14.57 2.41
CA LEU A 341 -4.53 -13.25 1.92
C LEU A 341 -3.79 -12.84 0.63
N LEU A 342 -2.47 -13.05 0.57
CA LEU A 342 -1.68 -12.81 -0.65
C LEU A 342 -2.10 -13.76 -1.78
N GLY A 343 -2.47 -15.01 -1.46
CA GLY A 343 -3.05 -15.95 -2.41
C GLY A 343 -4.35 -15.43 -3.03
N ALA A 344 -5.27 -14.90 -2.21
CA ALA A 344 -6.53 -14.31 -2.67
C ALA A 344 -6.30 -13.07 -3.55
N LEU A 345 -5.37 -12.19 -3.15
CA LEU A 345 -4.97 -11.02 -3.97
C LEU A 345 -4.41 -11.45 -5.33
N ARG A 346 -3.57 -12.50 -5.36
CA ARG A 346 -2.92 -12.98 -6.59
C ARG A 346 -3.92 -13.49 -7.62
N ILE A 347 -4.99 -14.14 -7.18
CA ILE A 347 -6.04 -14.67 -8.10
C ILE A 347 -7.15 -13.68 -8.37
N GLY A 348 -7.29 -12.60 -7.59
CA GLY A 348 -8.37 -11.62 -7.72
C GLY A 348 -9.66 -12.01 -6.98
N CYS A 349 -9.59 -12.91 -5.99
CA CYS A 349 -10.73 -13.25 -5.13
C CYS A 349 -10.96 -12.14 -4.10
N ALA A 350 -11.46 -11.00 -4.58
CA ALA A 350 -11.55 -9.76 -3.82
C ALA A 350 -12.71 -8.87 -4.26
N TYR A 351 -13.18 -8.02 -3.35
CA TYR A 351 -14.02 -6.87 -3.69
C TYR A 351 -13.76 -5.68 -2.76
N VAL A 352 -14.10 -4.48 -3.23
CA VAL A 352 -14.05 -3.24 -2.45
C VAL A 352 -15.40 -3.00 -1.79
N SER A 353 -15.41 -2.61 -0.51
CA SER A 353 -16.62 -2.28 0.23
C SER A 353 -16.48 -1.03 1.09
N LEU A 354 -17.59 -0.28 1.17
CA LEU A 354 -17.81 0.82 2.10
C LEU A 354 -18.88 0.47 3.17
N GLY A 355 -19.08 -0.84 3.42
CA GLY A 355 -19.99 -1.33 4.47
C GLY A 355 -20.80 -2.56 4.10
N PRO A 356 -21.54 -2.59 2.97
CA PRO A 356 -22.29 -3.77 2.52
C PRO A 356 -21.40 -4.96 2.18
N GLU A 357 -21.99 -6.16 2.10
CA GLU A 357 -21.32 -7.39 1.72
C GLU A 357 -21.83 -7.89 0.37
N MET A 358 -20.97 -8.61 -0.34
CA MET A 358 -21.25 -9.13 -1.68
C MET A 358 -20.81 -10.59 -1.80
N ALA A 359 -21.66 -11.41 -2.41
CA ALA A 359 -21.31 -12.71 -2.98
C ALA A 359 -21.58 -12.64 -4.48
N PHE A 360 -20.56 -12.89 -5.31
CA PHE A 360 -20.70 -12.81 -6.75
C PHE A 360 -20.10 -14.04 -7.42
N THR A 361 -20.95 -14.80 -8.12
CA THR A 361 -20.55 -16.01 -8.84
C THR A 361 -21.19 -16.03 -10.23
N ALA A 362 -20.65 -16.86 -11.11
CA ALA A 362 -21.20 -17.12 -12.44
C ALA A 362 -21.22 -18.62 -12.71
N GLU A 363 -22.19 -19.07 -13.50
CA GLU A 363 -22.32 -20.44 -13.93
C GLU A 363 -22.37 -20.53 -15.45
N ALA A 364 -21.63 -21.49 -16.03
CA ALA A 364 -21.68 -21.84 -17.43
C ALA A 364 -21.26 -23.30 -17.62
N GLY A 365 -21.97 -24.05 -18.49
CA GLY A 365 -21.61 -25.42 -18.82
C GLY A 365 -21.55 -26.37 -17.60
N GLY A 366 -22.34 -26.12 -16.56
CA GLY A 366 -22.38 -26.91 -15.33
C GLY A 366 -21.19 -26.65 -14.37
N ARG A 367 -20.42 -25.60 -14.58
CA ARG A 367 -19.32 -25.13 -13.71
C ARG A 367 -19.70 -23.79 -13.10
N THR A 368 -19.24 -23.57 -11.89
CA THR A 368 -19.37 -22.29 -11.16
C THR A 368 -18.00 -21.68 -10.96
N ALA A 369 -17.90 -20.37 -11.09
CA ALA A 369 -16.70 -19.57 -10.78
C ALA A 369 -17.06 -18.35 -9.95
N GLY A 370 -16.15 -17.97 -9.05
CA GLY A 370 -16.19 -16.74 -8.28
C GLY A 370 -15.29 -15.64 -8.87
N MET A 371 -15.17 -14.53 -8.15
CA MET A 371 -14.28 -13.43 -8.50
C MET A 371 -12.83 -13.93 -8.63
N GLY A 372 -12.14 -13.51 -9.68
CA GLY A 372 -10.78 -13.92 -10.04
C GLY A 372 -10.69 -15.23 -10.83
N GLU A 373 -11.74 -16.05 -10.80
CA GLU A 373 -11.79 -17.33 -11.50
C GLU A 373 -12.31 -17.21 -12.92
N GLU A 374 -12.24 -18.30 -13.67
CA GLU A 374 -12.57 -18.34 -15.10
C GLU A 374 -13.50 -19.50 -15.46
N LEU A 375 -14.52 -19.18 -16.28
CA LEU A 375 -15.44 -20.15 -16.88
C LEU A 375 -15.14 -20.33 -18.36
N PRO A 376 -15.20 -21.58 -18.87
CA PRO A 376 -15.08 -21.83 -20.30
C PRO A 376 -16.34 -21.38 -21.07
N LEU A 377 -16.18 -21.01 -22.34
CA LEU A 377 -17.27 -21.00 -23.32
C LEU A 377 -17.32 -22.38 -24.03
N PRO A 378 -18.45 -22.83 -24.57
CA PRO A 378 -19.64 -22.07 -24.98
C PRO A 378 -20.87 -22.33 -24.11
N GLY A 379 -21.81 -21.38 -24.15
CA GLY A 379 -23.16 -21.53 -23.61
C GLY A 379 -23.59 -20.27 -22.83
N PRO A 380 -24.88 -20.18 -22.46
CA PRO A 380 -25.34 -19.07 -21.61
C PRO A 380 -24.58 -19.00 -20.31
N VAL A 381 -24.35 -17.78 -19.83
CA VAL A 381 -23.74 -17.50 -18.52
C VAL A 381 -24.83 -17.00 -17.60
N ARG A 382 -24.96 -17.62 -16.43
CA ARG A 382 -25.81 -17.15 -15.34
C ARG A 382 -24.96 -16.48 -14.28
N LEU A 383 -25.34 -15.26 -13.94
CA LEU A 383 -24.68 -14.44 -12.93
C LEU A 383 -25.54 -14.42 -11.68
N HIS A 384 -24.94 -14.73 -10.54
CA HIS A 384 -25.60 -14.76 -9.23
C HIS A 384 -24.93 -13.72 -8.33
N LEU A 385 -25.69 -12.72 -7.91
CA LEU A 385 -25.22 -11.64 -7.04
C LEU A 385 -26.06 -11.59 -5.77
N GLY A 386 -25.46 -11.95 -4.65
CA GLY A 386 -26.00 -11.77 -3.32
C GLY A 386 -25.48 -10.48 -2.69
N LEU A 387 -26.38 -9.67 -2.13
CA LEU A 387 -26.03 -8.44 -1.43
C LEU A 387 -26.66 -8.43 -0.03
N SER A 388 -25.90 -8.04 0.97
CA SER A 388 -26.38 -7.91 2.36
C SER A 388 -25.96 -6.58 3.00
N ARG A 389 -26.58 -6.25 4.12
CA ARG A 389 -26.33 -5.00 4.87
C ARG A 389 -26.62 -3.72 4.07
N LEU A 390 -27.61 -3.75 3.20
CA LEU A 390 -28.07 -2.59 2.42
C LEU A 390 -29.02 -1.73 3.28
N ASN A 391 -28.54 -0.58 3.74
CA ASN A 391 -29.30 0.32 4.60
C ASN A 391 -30.09 1.42 3.84
N PHE A 392 -29.91 1.50 2.51
CA PHE A 392 -30.54 2.52 1.65
C PHE A 392 -30.84 1.94 0.27
N PRO A 393 -31.69 2.63 -0.55
CA PRO A 393 -31.91 2.23 -1.93
C PRO A 393 -30.60 2.21 -2.70
N VAL A 394 -30.39 1.20 -3.53
CA VAL A 394 -29.18 1.06 -4.33
C VAL A 394 -29.49 0.84 -5.81
N ARG A 395 -28.53 1.19 -6.64
CA ARG A 395 -28.47 0.78 -8.04
C ARG A 395 -27.29 -0.17 -8.21
N VAL A 396 -27.57 -1.32 -8.78
CA VAL A 396 -26.61 -2.36 -9.13
C VAL A 396 -26.37 -2.29 -10.62
N PHE A 397 -25.13 -2.10 -11.03
CA PHE A 397 -24.71 -2.23 -12.43
C PHE A 397 -23.98 -3.55 -12.61
N MET A 398 -24.37 -4.28 -13.63
CA MET A 398 -23.59 -5.39 -14.15
C MET A 398 -22.78 -4.89 -15.35
N MET A 399 -21.49 -5.06 -15.27
CA MET A 399 -20.52 -4.64 -16.29
C MET A 399 -20.04 -5.87 -17.06
N LYS A 400 -19.98 -5.77 -18.39
CA LYS A 400 -19.40 -6.78 -19.28
C LYS A 400 -18.27 -6.14 -20.05
N ASN A 401 -17.05 -6.64 -19.90
CA ASN A 401 -15.85 -6.08 -20.54
C ASN A 401 -15.65 -4.57 -20.26
N GLY A 402 -15.91 -4.13 -19.00
CA GLY A 402 -15.81 -2.73 -18.59
C GLY A 402 -16.88 -1.81 -19.15
N LEU A 403 -17.86 -2.34 -19.89
CA LEU A 403 -18.98 -1.60 -20.43
C LEU A 403 -20.26 -1.93 -19.67
N TYR A 404 -21.17 -0.98 -19.65
CA TYR A 404 -22.50 -1.19 -19.11
C TYR A 404 -23.22 -2.34 -19.86
N HIS A 405 -23.67 -3.33 -19.11
CA HIS A 405 -24.48 -4.45 -19.63
C HIS A 405 -25.95 -4.28 -19.23
N THR A 406 -26.24 -4.20 -17.92
CA THR A 406 -27.58 -3.97 -17.39
C THR A 406 -27.51 -3.34 -16.00
N HIS A 407 -28.65 -2.86 -15.50
CA HIS A 407 -28.76 -2.41 -14.10
C HIS A 407 -30.08 -2.82 -13.46
N LEU A 408 -30.08 -2.83 -12.15
CA LEU A 408 -31.25 -3.06 -11.32
C LEU A 408 -31.31 -2.05 -10.18
N ASP A 409 -32.49 -1.50 -9.94
CA ASP A 409 -32.76 -0.64 -8.80
C ASP A 409 -33.42 -1.45 -7.68
N LEU A 410 -32.84 -1.39 -6.48
CA LEU A 410 -33.33 -2.04 -5.30
C LEU A 410 -33.81 -1.00 -4.27
N PRO A 411 -34.98 -1.22 -3.63
CA PRO A 411 -35.43 -0.35 -2.56
C PRO A 411 -34.53 -0.46 -1.32
N ALA A 412 -34.69 0.46 -0.39
CA ALA A 412 -34.14 0.29 0.97
C ALA A 412 -34.82 -0.89 1.65
N GLY A 413 -34.04 -1.77 2.23
CA GLY A 413 -34.55 -2.89 3.00
C GLY A 413 -33.38 -3.69 3.56
N GLY A 414 -33.41 -4.00 4.86
CA GLY A 414 -32.34 -4.70 5.56
C GLY A 414 -32.25 -6.21 5.30
N GLU A 415 -32.99 -6.73 4.33
CA GLU A 415 -32.95 -8.15 3.97
C GLU A 415 -31.90 -8.43 2.92
N ASP A 416 -31.34 -9.63 2.94
CA ASP A 416 -30.41 -10.12 1.92
C ASP A 416 -31.11 -10.20 0.57
N VAL A 417 -30.50 -9.64 -0.46
CA VAL A 417 -31.03 -9.61 -1.83
C VAL A 417 -30.27 -10.57 -2.69
N GLN A 418 -30.99 -11.41 -3.45
CA GLN A 418 -30.42 -12.27 -4.48
C GLN A 418 -30.86 -11.77 -5.85
N ILE A 419 -29.91 -11.67 -6.78
CA ILE A 419 -30.11 -11.20 -8.14
C ILE A 419 -29.55 -12.27 -9.07
N ASP A 420 -30.40 -12.80 -9.93
CA ASP A 420 -30.03 -13.76 -10.98
C ASP A 420 -30.20 -13.08 -12.35
N LEU A 421 -29.15 -13.11 -13.15
CA LEU A 421 -29.12 -12.56 -14.51
C LEU A 421 -28.60 -13.64 -15.46
N GLU A 422 -29.13 -13.69 -16.66
CA GLU A 422 -28.64 -14.59 -17.71
C GLU A 422 -28.18 -13.77 -18.92
N ASP A 423 -26.95 -14.04 -19.37
CA ASP A 423 -26.46 -13.63 -20.68
C ASP A 423 -26.51 -14.85 -21.62
N SER A 424 -27.47 -14.83 -22.56
CA SER A 424 -27.67 -15.93 -23.52
C SER A 424 -26.64 -15.93 -24.65
N GLU A 425 -25.93 -14.80 -24.86
CA GLU A 425 -24.96 -14.62 -25.94
C GLU A 425 -23.63 -14.06 -25.35
N PRO A 426 -22.97 -14.81 -24.45
CA PRO A 426 -21.71 -14.35 -23.85
C PRO A 426 -20.60 -14.29 -24.90
N VAL A 427 -19.72 -13.34 -24.72
CA VAL A 427 -18.47 -13.22 -25.48
C VAL A 427 -17.28 -13.36 -24.53
N PRO A 428 -16.10 -13.78 -25.01
CA PRO A 428 -14.90 -13.81 -24.17
C PRO A 428 -14.65 -12.48 -23.49
N GLY A 429 -14.16 -12.54 -22.24
CA GLY A 429 -13.86 -11.37 -21.45
C GLY A 429 -14.19 -11.55 -19.97
N TYR A 430 -14.97 -10.62 -19.38
CA TYR A 430 -15.30 -10.69 -17.96
C TYR A 430 -16.62 -10.01 -17.61
N TYR A 431 -17.18 -10.43 -16.47
CA TYR A 431 -18.27 -9.73 -15.78
C TYR A 431 -17.79 -9.21 -14.42
N ARG A 432 -18.30 -8.05 -14.02
CA ARG A 432 -18.17 -7.51 -12.67
C ARG A 432 -19.38 -6.68 -12.27
N ALA A 433 -19.58 -6.52 -10.95
CA ALA A 433 -20.69 -5.78 -10.38
C ALA A 433 -20.21 -4.50 -9.71
N GLU A 434 -21.00 -3.44 -9.85
CA GLU A 434 -20.85 -2.18 -9.14
C GLU A 434 -22.15 -1.85 -8.43
N VAL A 435 -22.07 -1.42 -7.15
CA VAL A 435 -23.25 -1.03 -6.36
C VAL A 435 -23.11 0.39 -5.85
N TYR A 436 -24.12 1.21 -6.12
CA TYR A 436 -24.16 2.61 -5.73
C TYR A 436 -25.40 2.89 -4.90
N ALA A 437 -25.27 3.72 -3.84
CA ALA A 437 -26.42 4.24 -3.12
C ALA A 437 -27.20 5.19 -4.03
N ARG A 438 -28.55 5.06 -4.02
CA ARG A 438 -29.44 6.02 -4.70
C ARG A 438 -29.93 7.07 -3.71
N PRO A 439 -29.63 8.36 -3.89
CA PRO A 439 -30.31 9.40 -3.15
C PRO A 439 -31.80 9.45 -3.54
N ALA A 440 -32.68 9.71 -2.58
CA ALA A 440 -34.12 9.67 -2.74
C ALA A 440 -34.71 10.64 -3.81
N GLN A 441 -33.91 11.50 -4.43
CA GLN A 441 -34.30 12.54 -5.39
C GLN A 441 -33.51 12.55 -6.69
N SER A 442 -32.71 11.54 -7.03
CA SER A 442 -32.00 11.54 -8.30
C SER A 442 -32.79 10.81 -9.38
N ASP A 443 -33.55 11.54 -10.17
CA ASP A 443 -34.10 11.10 -11.48
C ASP A 443 -33.01 11.06 -12.56
N PHE A 444 -31.75 11.01 -12.20
CA PHE A 444 -30.64 11.13 -13.14
C PHE A 444 -30.43 9.83 -13.92
N PHE A 445 -30.69 9.91 -15.20
CA PHE A 445 -30.41 8.84 -16.17
C PHE A 445 -28.90 8.59 -16.30
N GLY A 446 -28.43 7.43 -15.93
CA GLY A 446 -27.21 6.82 -16.46
C GLY A 446 -25.91 7.23 -15.80
N GLY A 447 -25.89 8.01 -14.73
CA GLY A 447 -24.64 8.40 -14.05
C GLY A 447 -24.18 7.34 -13.07
N ARG A 448 -23.01 6.77 -13.28
CA ARG A 448 -22.20 6.25 -12.18
C ARG A 448 -21.94 7.43 -11.25
N GLU A 449 -22.74 7.60 -10.20
CA GLU A 449 -22.49 8.62 -9.19
C GLU A 449 -21.40 8.11 -8.24
N TRP A 450 -20.15 8.25 -8.63
CA TRP A 450 -18.94 7.86 -7.87
C TRP A 450 -18.99 8.29 -6.40
N GLN A 451 -19.76 9.33 -6.12
CA GLN A 451 -19.99 9.84 -4.77
C GLN A 451 -20.72 8.86 -3.87
N ASN A 452 -21.39 7.88 -4.46
CA ASN A 452 -22.29 6.97 -3.77
C ASN A 452 -21.85 5.50 -3.93
N THR A 453 -20.59 5.27 -4.31
CA THR A 453 -20.06 3.90 -4.39
C THR A 453 -20.19 3.19 -3.06
N LEU A 454 -20.68 1.95 -3.09
CA LEU A 454 -20.80 1.06 -1.94
C LEU A 454 -19.97 -0.21 -2.09
N LEU A 455 -19.98 -0.80 -3.32
CA LEU A 455 -19.29 -2.05 -3.61
C LEU A 455 -18.75 -2.03 -5.04
N LEU A 456 -17.55 -2.60 -5.23
CA LEU A 456 -16.94 -2.85 -6.54
C LEU A 456 -16.36 -4.26 -6.52
N SER A 457 -16.88 -5.17 -7.37
CA SER A 457 -16.32 -6.52 -7.48
C SER A 457 -15.06 -6.55 -8.34
N ASN A 458 -14.20 -7.52 -8.10
CA ASN A 458 -13.28 -8.00 -9.11
C ASN A 458 -14.01 -8.82 -10.18
N PRO A 459 -13.37 -9.07 -11.34
CA PRO A 459 -14.00 -9.75 -12.44
C PRO A 459 -14.15 -11.27 -12.22
N ILE A 460 -15.18 -11.85 -12.84
CA ILE A 460 -15.25 -13.26 -13.17
C ILE A 460 -14.96 -13.36 -14.66
N TYR A 461 -13.97 -14.14 -15.04
CA TYR A 461 -13.51 -14.24 -16.43
C TYR A 461 -14.27 -15.31 -17.21
N ILE A 462 -14.45 -15.08 -18.50
CA ILE A 462 -15.21 -15.97 -19.40
C ILE A 462 -14.39 -16.22 -20.66
N GLY A 463 -14.25 -17.49 -21.04
CA GLY A 463 -13.76 -17.85 -22.36
C GLY A 463 -12.26 -17.86 -22.53
N GLY A 464 -11.52 -18.18 -21.49
CA GLY A 464 -10.12 -18.54 -21.62
C GLY A 464 -9.89 -19.79 -22.44
N PRO A 465 -8.65 -20.10 -22.82
CA PRO A 465 -8.34 -21.32 -23.54
C PRO A 465 -8.83 -22.51 -22.72
N ALA A 466 -9.59 -23.40 -23.41
CA ALA A 466 -10.07 -24.65 -22.85
C ALA A 466 -8.90 -25.56 -22.45
#